data_c85360d5879526dac4b3def98afcf9b8
#
_entry.id   c85360d5879526dac4b3def98afcf9b8
#
_cell.length_a   1.000
_cell.length_b   1.000
_cell.length_c   1.000
_cell.angle_alpha   90.00
_cell.angle_beta   90.00
_cell.angle_gamma   90.00
#
_symmetry.space_group_name_H-M   'P 1'
#
loop_
_entity.id
_entity.type
_entity.pdbx_description
1 polymer ?
#
loop_
_entity_poly.entity_id
_entity_poly.type
_entity_poly.pdbx_seq_one_letter_code
_entity_poly.pdbx_strand_id
1 'polypeptide(L)'
;MLAAPLAYVWGRTGADQALAASESAPSAAARRIRRRYVDGRFGQVHLHIAEALDETAGRTPLMCFHPTALSGDFYRDYMLAMSVDRRVMAMDTPGYGKSDPPPEPQPMSELAGAAADTLVALGYGADGEGAVDVIGYHTGTFIAAELAVVRPDLVRRLVLPGIPYRVGEERKALYEQYARPSELQEDGSNAMEVWRFWVTERHPDVSLQRGASHFVDHLQSGPYAWWAYHSVFSYPAEERLPLVRQPVLVPNTHGNLQEQSREAAKLLKDVRVVEMLDLSHGAFDVGADRLANVSREFLDQ
;
A
#
# COMPACT_ATOMS: atom_id res chain seq x y z
N MET A 1 23.64 -17.86 42.14
CA MET A 1 22.62 -18.72 41.50
C MET A 1 22.44 -18.22 40.08
N LEU A 2 23.02 -18.93 39.11
CA LEU A 2 22.93 -18.59 37.68
C LEU A 2 21.64 -19.21 37.13
N ALA A 3 20.74 -18.34 36.58
CA ALA A 3 19.53 -18.79 35.91
C ALA A 3 19.90 -19.38 34.54
N ALA A 4 19.44 -20.60 34.27
CA ALA A 4 19.61 -21.27 32.99
C ALA A 4 18.70 -20.64 31.90
N PRO A 5 19.12 -20.61 30.61
CA PRO A 5 18.33 -20.08 29.54
C PRO A 5 17.14 -21.00 29.21
N LEU A 6 15.96 -20.41 29.05
CA LEU A 6 14.75 -21.07 28.57
C LEU A 6 14.99 -21.50 27.10
N ALA A 7 15.16 -22.80 26.88
CA ALA A 7 15.12 -23.38 25.54
C ALA A 7 13.67 -23.49 25.06
N TYR A 8 13.32 -22.76 24.02
CA TYR A 8 12.06 -22.92 23.30
C TYR A 8 12.09 -24.22 22.51
N VAL A 9 11.37 -25.24 22.99
CA VAL A 9 11.18 -26.50 22.26
C VAL A 9 9.96 -26.36 21.36
N TRP A 10 10.19 -26.29 20.07
CA TRP A 10 9.13 -26.45 19.06
C TRP A 10 8.74 -27.92 19.00
N GLY A 11 7.55 -28.26 19.51
CA GLY A 11 6.99 -29.58 19.40
C GLY A 11 6.69 -29.94 17.94
N ARG A 12 7.42 -30.94 17.41
CA ARG A 12 7.04 -31.61 16.16
C ARG A 12 5.85 -32.54 16.46
N THR A 13 4.68 -32.22 15.96
CA THR A 13 3.61 -33.23 15.76
C THR A 13 3.69 -33.70 14.31
N GLY A 14 4.07 -34.97 14.14
CA GLY A 14 4.08 -35.63 12.85
C GLY A 14 2.67 -35.88 12.33
N ALA A 15 2.45 -35.57 11.08
CA ALA A 15 1.43 -36.19 10.23
C ALA A 15 2.01 -36.26 8.81
N ASP A 16 2.70 -37.36 8.51
CA ASP A 16 2.92 -37.81 7.13
C ASP A 16 1.54 -38.17 6.56
N GLN A 17 1.00 -37.34 5.67
CA GLN A 17 0.03 -37.74 4.68
C GLN A 17 0.54 -37.33 3.31
N ALA A 18 0.90 -38.32 2.54
CA ALA A 18 1.21 -38.18 1.12
C ALA A 18 -0.01 -37.62 0.38
N LEU A 19 0.07 -36.37 -0.06
CA LEU A 19 -0.88 -35.78 -1.01
C LEU A 19 -0.45 -36.19 -2.41
N ALA A 20 -1.32 -36.97 -3.07
CA ALA A 20 -1.21 -37.32 -4.47
C ALA A 20 -1.14 -36.04 -5.32
N ALA A 21 -0.14 -35.97 -6.20
CA ALA A 21 0.03 -34.90 -7.16
C ALA A 21 -1.15 -34.89 -8.13
N SER A 22 -1.99 -33.86 -8.07
CA SER A 22 -2.89 -33.49 -9.15
C SER A 22 -2.17 -32.51 -10.09
N GLU A 23 -2.33 -32.74 -11.37
CA GLU A 23 -1.66 -32.04 -12.44
C GLU A 23 -1.86 -30.52 -12.44
N SER A 24 -0.74 -29.80 -12.61
CA SER A 24 -0.57 -28.46 -13.14
C SER A 24 -1.40 -27.31 -12.53
N ALA A 25 -1.12 -26.98 -11.26
CA ALA A 25 -1.03 -25.57 -10.87
C ALA A 25 0.37 -25.06 -11.25
N PRO A 26 0.53 -23.80 -11.78
CA PRO A 26 1.85 -23.23 -12.03
C PRO A 26 2.68 -23.34 -10.75
N SER A 27 3.91 -23.84 -10.85
CA SER A 27 4.76 -24.16 -9.71
C SER A 27 4.80 -22.98 -8.75
N ALA A 28 4.84 -23.22 -7.44
CA ALA A 28 4.97 -22.18 -6.40
C ALA A 28 6.18 -21.23 -6.64
N ALA A 29 7.12 -21.60 -7.51
CA ALA A 29 8.22 -20.77 -8.01
C ALA A 29 7.73 -19.65 -8.96
N ALA A 30 6.58 -19.81 -9.65
CA ALA A 30 6.07 -18.83 -10.60
C ALA A 30 5.35 -17.65 -9.92
N ARG A 31 4.74 -17.86 -8.74
CA ARG A 31 4.08 -16.80 -7.96
C ARG A 31 5.00 -16.27 -6.87
N ARG A 32 6.05 -15.54 -7.24
CA ARG A 32 7.03 -15.04 -6.29
C ARG A 32 7.14 -13.53 -6.35
N ILE A 33 6.94 -12.86 -5.21
CA ILE A 33 7.30 -11.46 -5.04
C ILE A 33 8.81 -11.36 -4.83
N ARG A 34 9.48 -10.64 -5.73
CA ARG A 34 10.92 -10.33 -5.66
C ARG A 34 11.13 -8.97 -5.02
N ARG A 35 12.34 -8.74 -4.54
CA ARG A 35 12.78 -7.45 -4.00
C ARG A 35 13.75 -6.80 -4.96
N ARG A 36 13.66 -5.48 -5.09
CA ARG A 36 14.57 -4.66 -5.87
C ARG A 36 14.81 -3.34 -5.15
N TYR A 37 16.00 -2.78 -5.32
CA TYR A 37 16.29 -1.41 -4.93
C TYR A 37 16.57 -0.59 -6.18
N VAL A 38 16.17 0.68 -6.15
CA VAL A 38 16.54 1.71 -7.12
C VAL A 38 16.99 2.95 -6.37
N ASP A 39 17.87 3.75 -6.98
CA ASP A 39 18.25 5.04 -6.42
C ASP A 39 17.13 6.05 -6.66
N GLY A 40 16.78 6.80 -5.63
CA GLY A 40 15.80 7.87 -5.64
C GLY A 40 16.35 9.14 -4.99
N ARG A 41 15.54 10.20 -4.95
CA ARG A 41 15.98 11.53 -4.43
C ARG A 41 16.38 11.54 -2.96
N PHE A 42 15.93 10.57 -2.15
CA PHE A 42 16.22 10.48 -0.72
C PHE A 42 17.10 9.28 -0.35
N GLY A 43 17.74 8.64 -1.33
CA GLY A 43 18.52 7.42 -1.14
C GLY A 43 17.89 6.24 -1.85
N GLN A 44 18.11 5.03 -1.34
CA GLN A 44 17.59 3.81 -1.96
C GLN A 44 16.12 3.60 -1.66
N VAL A 45 15.36 3.29 -2.71
CA VAL A 45 13.93 2.92 -2.63
C VAL A 45 13.78 1.43 -2.82
N HIS A 46 13.16 0.77 -1.86
CA HIS A 46 12.85 -0.65 -1.93
C HIS A 46 11.51 -0.90 -2.64
N LEU A 47 11.48 -1.96 -3.42
CA LEU A 47 10.33 -2.39 -4.22
C LEU A 47 10.05 -3.87 -4.03
N HIS A 48 8.77 -4.19 -3.92
CA HIS A 48 8.22 -5.52 -4.09
C HIS A 48 7.75 -5.65 -5.54
N ILE A 49 8.14 -6.71 -6.25
CA ILE A 49 7.81 -6.90 -7.67
C ILE A 49 7.27 -8.32 -7.88
N ALA A 50 6.06 -8.42 -8.40
CA ALA A 50 5.47 -9.64 -8.94
C ALA A 50 5.40 -9.51 -10.46
N GLU A 51 6.16 -10.35 -11.17
CA GLU A 51 6.13 -10.40 -12.63
C GLU A 51 4.83 -11.04 -13.12
N ALA A 52 4.40 -10.68 -14.33
CA ALA A 52 3.25 -11.30 -14.96
C ALA A 52 3.48 -12.81 -15.13
N LEU A 53 2.47 -13.63 -14.80
CA LEU A 53 2.50 -15.07 -15.10
C LEU A 53 2.28 -15.32 -16.61
N ASP A 54 1.41 -14.51 -17.22
CA ASP A 54 1.22 -14.45 -18.67
C ASP A 54 1.88 -13.18 -19.22
N GLU A 55 3.14 -13.30 -19.61
CA GLU A 55 3.90 -12.20 -20.21
C GLU A 55 3.33 -11.78 -21.58
N THR A 56 2.52 -12.62 -22.22
CA THR A 56 1.90 -12.33 -23.52
C THR A 56 0.65 -11.48 -23.41
N ALA A 57 0.09 -11.30 -22.21
CA ALA A 57 -1.11 -10.50 -21.98
C ALA A 57 -0.91 -9.02 -22.35
N GLY A 58 0.32 -8.51 -22.30
CA GLY A 58 0.68 -7.15 -22.71
C GLY A 58 -0.06 -6.05 -21.92
N ARG A 59 -0.50 -6.35 -20.69
CA ARG A 59 -1.24 -5.41 -19.86
C ARG A 59 -0.34 -4.35 -19.26
N THR A 60 -0.87 -3.14 -19.09
CA THR A 60 -0.16 -2.03 -18.43
C THR A 60 0.27 -2.44 -17.03
N PRO A 61 1.55 -2.24 -16.66
CA PRO A 61 2.04 -2.50 -15.32
C PRO A 61 1.33 -1.66 -14.25
N LEU A 62 1.26 -2.18 -13.01
CA LEU A 62 0.60 -1.53 -11.89
C LEU A 62 1.61 -1.17 -10.79
N MET A 63 1.61 0.10 -10.35
CA MET A 63 2.35 0.57 -9.19
C MET A 63 1.42 0.76 -8.00
N CYS A 64 1.81 0.26 -6.82
CA CYS A 64 1.04 0.32 -5.58
C CYS A 64 1.73 1.22 -4.55
N PHE A 65 0.95 2.11 -3.89
CA PHE A 65 1.39 3.01 -2.83
C PHE A 65 0.64 2.68 -1.53
N HIS A 66 1.37 2.23 -0.51
CA HIS A 66 0.85 1.68 0.74
C HIS A 66 0.31 2.75 1.71
N PRO A 67 -0.50 2.35 2.72
CA PRO A 67 -0.93 3.23 3.80
C PRO A 67 0.18 3.46 4.83
N THR A 68 0.08 4.53 5.61
CA THR A 68 0.91 4.80 6.80
C THR A 68 0.54 3.81 7.92
N ALA A 69 1.42 3.26 8.66
CA ALA A 69 2.88 3.23 8.64
C ALA A 69 3.33 1.80 8.29
N LEU A 70 2.96 1.37 7.09
CA LEU A 70 3.29 0.04 6.56
C LEU A 70 4.30 0.15 5.42
N SER A 71 4.48 -0.92 4.67
CA SER A 71 5.33 -1.01 3.48
C SER A 71 4.57 -1.58 2.29
N GLY A 72 5.24 -1.76 1.16
CA GLY A 72 4.70 -2.43 -0.01
C GLY A 72 4.23 -3.87 0.24
N ASP A 73 4.71 -4.53 1.31
CA ASP A 73 4.23 -5.86 1.72
C ASP A 73 2.74 -5.88 2.07
N PHE A 74 2.15 -4.72 2.40
CA PHE A 74 0.71 -4.56 2.57
C PHE A 74 -0.08 -5.11 1.38
N TYR A 75 0.42 -4.95 0.18
CA TYR A 75 -0.24 -5.37 -1.06
C TYR A 75 0.01 -6.83 -1.45
N ARG A 76 0.69 -7.64 -0.64
CA ARG A 76 1.15 -8.99 -1.00
C ARG A 76 0.11 -9.83 -1.74
N ASP A 77 -1.06 -10.02 -1.16
CA ASP A 77 -2.09 -10.90 -1.73
C ASP A 77 -2.75 -10.27 -2.97
N TYR A 78 -2.99 -8.96 -2.93
CA TYR A 78 -3.46 -8.20 -4.08
C TYR A 78 -2.47 -8.22 -5.26
N MET A 79 -1.16 -8.09 -4.99
CA MET A 79 -0.12 -8.20 -6.02
C MET A 79 -0.13 -9.57 -6.70
N LEU A 80 -0.26 -10.64 -5.92
CA LEU A 80 -0.35 -12.00 -6.46
C LEU A 80 -1.64 -12.21 -7.28
N ALA A 81 -2.76 -11.64 -6.86
CA ALA A 81 -4.01 -11.68 -7.60
C ALA A 81 -3.92 -10.90 -8.93
N MET A 82 -3.29 -9.71 -8.93
CA MET A 82 -3.13 -8.89 -10.12
C MET A 82 -2.04 -9.40 -11.08
N SER A 83 -1.01 -10.09 -10.56
CA SER A 83 0.14 -10.52 -11.38
C SER A 83 -0.14 -11.71 -12.31
N VAL A 84 -1.38 -12.15 -12.42
CA VAL A 84 -1.75 -13.20 -13.40
C VAL A 84 -1.55 -12.73 -14.85
N ASP A 85 -1.69 -11.42 -15.11
CA ASP A 85 -1.69 -10.86 -16.46
C ASP A 85 -0.83 -9.59 -16.63
N ARG A 86 -0.29 -9.04 -15.54
CA ARG A 86 0.52 -7.80 -15.56
C ARG A 86 1.60 -7.80 -14.49
N ARG A 87 2.67 -7.06 -14.76
CA ARG A 87 3.67 -6.75 -13.74
C ARG A 87 3.04 -5.86 -12.66
N VAL A 88 3.25 -6.22 -11.39
CA VAL A 88 2.79 -5.44 -10.24
C VAL A 88 3.98 -5.06 -9.37
N MET A 89 4.09 -3.80 -9.04
CA MET A 89 5.15 -3.23 -8.23
C MET A 89 4.53 -2.54 -7.01
N ALA A 90 5.12 -2.70 -5.85
CA ALA A 90 4.75 -1.95 -4.66
C ALA A 90 6.00 -1.29 -4.08
N MET A 91 5.96 0.02 -3.99
CA MET A 91 7.06 0.83 -3.48
C MET A 91 6.93 0.99 -1.97
N ASP A 92 8.02 0.83 -1.24
CA ASP A 92 8.12 1.33 0.12
C ASP A 92 8.33 2.85 0.04
N THR A 93 7.38 3.62 0.55
CA THR A 93 7.49 5.10 0.60
C THR A 93 8.75 5.50 1.38
N PRO A 94 9.51 6.53 0.96
CA PRO A 94 10.70 6.98 1.70
C PRO A 94 10.45 7.16 3.20
N GLY A 95 11.29 6.52 4.03
CA GLY A 95 11.14 6.46 5.49
C GLY A 95 10.31 5.30 6.01
N TYR A 96 9.78 4.44 5.13
CA TYR A 96 8.99 3.26 5.49
C TYR A 96 9.60 1.99 4.91
N GLY A 97 9.23 0.85 5.49
CA GLY A 97 9.69 -0.45 5.04
C GLY A 97 11.21 -0.56 5.02
N LYS A 98 11.78 -0.70 3.82
CA LYS A 98 13.22 -0.82 3.58
C LYS A 98 13.80 0.35 2.76
N SER A 99 13.00 1.38 2.51
CA SER A 99 13.45 2.59 1.81
C SER A 99 14.15 3.55 2.77
N ASP A 100 15.20 4.23 2.28
CA ASP A 100 15.89 5.25 3.04
C ASP A 100 14.94 6.41 3.41
N PRO A 101 15.08 7.00 4.60
CA PRO A 101 14.26 8.14 5.00
C PRO A 101 14.74 9.44 4.35
N PRO A 102 13.84 10.40 4.06
CA PRO A 102 14.23 11.76 3.78
C PRO A 102 14.86 12.43 5.04
N PRO A 103 15.49 13.59 4.92
CA PRO A 103 16.12 14.26 6.06
C PRO A 103 15.11 14.82 7.08
N GLU A 104 13.87 15.05 6.64
CA GLU A 104 12.78 15.63 7.44
C GLU A 104 11.42 15.22 6.88
N PRO A 105 10.30 15.41 7.60
CA PRO A 105 8.95 15.16 7.07
C PRO A 105 8.71 15.92 5.76
N GLN A 106 8.23 15.25 4.73
CA GLN A 106 8.08 15.81 3.40
C GLN A 106 6.62 16.18 3.10
N PRO A 107 6.36 17.21 2.29
CA PRO A 107 5.04 17.46 1.74
C PRO A 107 4.66 16.36 0.73
N MET A 108 3.37 16.21 0.44
CA MET A 108 2.86 15.19 -0.48
C MET A 108 3.47 15.28 -1.88
N SER A 109 3.78 16.49 -2.36
CA SER A 109 4.44 16.71 -3.65
C SER A 109 5.83 16.07 -3.74
N GLU A 110 6.60 16.06 -2.63
CA GLU A 110 7.92 15.42 -2.59
C GLU A 110 7.82 13.90 -2.55
N LEU A 111 6.81 13.34 -1.84
CA LEU A 111 6.55 11.90 -1.89
C LEU A 111 6.10 11.45 -3.28
N ALA A 112 5.25 12.21 -3.95
CA ALA A 112 4.87 11.97 -5.35
C ALA A 112 6.07 12.11 -6.29
N GLY A 113 6.95 13.07 -6.03
CA GLY A 113 8.20 13.23 -6.77
C GLY A 113 9.14 12.04 -6.60
N ALA A 114 9.26 11.48 -5.38
CA ALA A 114 10.05 10.27 -5.15
C ALA A 114 9.45 9.05 -5.87
N ALA A 115 8.12 8.96 -5.93
CA ALA A 115 7.43 7.93 -6.73
C ALA A 115 7.72 8.10 -8.23
N ALA A 116 7.73 9.33 -8.74
CA ALA A 116 8.08 9.63 -10.13
C ALA A 116 9.52 9.22 -10.46
N ASP A 117 10.50 9.59 -9.60
CA ASP A 117 11.90 9.20 -9.78
C ASP A 117 12.05 7.68 -9.80
N THR A 118 11.34 6.98 -8.92
CA THR A 118 11.30 5.51 -8.86
C THR A 118 10.79 4.91 -10.16
N LEU A 119 9.68 5.42 -10.72
CA LEU A 119 9.13 4.94 -11.98
C LEU A 119 10.10 5.19 -13.14
N VAL A 120 10.72 6.37 -13.21
CA VAL A 120 11.73 6.69 -14.24
C VAL A 120 12.95 5.77 -14.11
N ALA A 121 13.45 5.51 -12.88
CA ALA A 121 14.56 4.59 -12.64
C ALA A 121 14.23 3.14 -13.02
N LEU A 122 12.93 2.78 -13.05
CA LEU A 122 12.44 1.49 -13.54
C LEU A 122 12.25 1.44 -15.05
N GLY A 123 12.39 2.57 -15.77
CA GLY A 123 12.27 2.67 -17.23
C GLY A 123 10.89 3.11 -17.73
N TYR A 124 10.00 3.61 -16.85
CA TYR A 124 8.68 4.11 -17.25
C TYR A 124 8.70 5.61 -17.57
N GLY A 125 7.71 6.05 -18.35
CA GLY A 125 7.51 7.44 -18.77
C GLY A 125 7.61 7.63 -20.26
N ALA A 126 7.54 8.89 -20.73
CA ALA A 126 7.49 9.26 -22.15
C ALA A 126 8.70 8.74 -22.97
N ASP A 127 9.88 8.67 -22.35
CA ASP A 127 11.11 8.21 -22.98
C ASP A 127 11.40 6.71 -22.72
N GLY A 128 10.44 5.96 -22.15
CA GLY A 128 10.60 4.56 -21.75
C GLY A 128 9.42 3.67 -22.15
N GLU A 129 9.03 2.75 -21.25
CA GLU A 129 7.95 1.79 -21.46
C GLU A 129 6.54 2.42 -21.40
N GLY A 130 6.43 3.75 -21.32
CA GLY A 130 5.17 4.49 -21.22
C GLY A 130 4.64 4.62 -19.79
N ALA A 131 3.36 4.98 -19.67
CA ALA A 131 2.70 5.17 -18.39
C ALA A 131 2.32 3.84 -17.75
N VAL A 132 2.23 3.86 -16.39
CA VAL A 132 1.72 2.76 -15.58
C VAL A 132 0.31 3.06 -15.07
N ASP A 133 -0.40 2.04 -14.64
CA ASP A 133 -1.56 2.21 -13.76
C ASP A 133 -1.08 2.36 -12.31
N VAL A 134 -1.85 3.05 -11.49
CA VAL A 134 -1.49 3.21 -10.08
C VAL A 134 -2.65 2.85 -9.17
N ILE A 135 -2.33 2.24 -8.03
CA ILE A 135 -3.25 2.08 -6.90
C ILE A 135 -2.63 2.66 -5.65
N GLY A 136 -3.41 3.42 -4.91
CA GLY A 136 -3.03 3.89 -3.58
C GLY A 136 -4.10 3.55 -2.56
N TYR A 137 -3.71 3.32 -1.30
CA TYR A 137 -4.62 3.11 -0.18
C TYR A 137 -4.27 4.07 0.95
N HIS A 138 -5.28 4.73 1.56
CA HIS A 138 -5.08 5.77 2.57
C HIS A 138 -4.06 6.84 2.08
N THR A 139 -2.93 7.01 2.77
CA THR A 139 -1.84 7.91 2.35
C THR A 139 -1.45 7.72 0.88
N GLY A 140 -1.37 6.46 0.45
CA GLY A 140 -1.04 6.11 -0.93
C GLY A 140 -2.01 6.68 -1.96
N THR A 141 -3.27 6.97 -1.61
CA THR A 141 -4.23 7.61 -2.53
C THR A 141 -3.79 9.02 -2.91
N PHE A 142 -3.26 9.78 -1.94
CA PHE A 142 -2.78 11.13 -2.20
C PHE A 142 -1.43 11.13 -2.92
N ILE A 143 -0.55 10.15 -2.65
CA ILE A 143 0.68 9.96 -3.44
C ILE A 143 0.32 9.70 -4.90
N ALA A 144 -0.62 8.78 -5.15
CA ALA A 144 -1.08 8.42 -6.50
C ALA A 144 -1.74 9.61 -7.21
N ALA A 145 -2.63 10.33 -6.53
CA ALA A 145 -3.33 11.48 -7.09
C ALA A 145 -2.36 12.63 -7.40
N GLU A 146 -1.44 12.96 -6.49
CA GLU A 146 -0.45 14.01 -6.70
C GLU A 146 0.53 13.63 -7.82
N LEU A 147 0.98 12.37 -7.89
CA LEU A 147 1.80 11.86 -8.99
C LEU A 147 1.10 12.06 -10.35
N ALA A 148 -0.19 11.75 -10.44
CA ALA A 148 -0.98 11.93 -11.66
C ALA A 148 -1.11 13.42 -12.07
N VAL A 149 -1.08 14.34 -11.11
CA VAL A 149 -1.11 15.79 -11.35
C VAL A 149 0.25 16.32 -11.81
N VAL A 150 1.34 15.94 -11.12
CA VAL A 150 2.67 16.51 -11.39
C VAL A 150 3.42 15.80 -12.52
N ARG A 151 3.09 14.53 -12.78
CA ARG A 151 3.70 13.70 -13.85
C ARG A 151 2.61 12.89 -14.58
N PRO A 152 1.72 13.59 -15.32
CA PRO A 152 0.65 12.93 -16.06
C PRO A 152 1.14 11.96 -17.14
N ASP A 153 2.38 12.09 -17.58
CA ASP A 153 3.05 11.18 -18.51
C ASP A 153 3.37 9.80 -17.92
N LEU A 154 3.41 9.70 -16.58
CA LEU A 154 3.70 8.45 -15.86
C LEU A 154 2.45 7.66 -15.46
N VAL A 155 1.27 8.27 -15.45
CA VAL A 155 0.05 7.67 -14.91
C VAL A 155 -1.05 7.56 -15.95
N ARG A 156 -1.51 6.34 -16.22
CA ARG A 156 -2.60 6.07 -17.17
C ARG A 156 -3.97 6.08 -16.50
N ARG A 157 -4.14 5.33 -15.42
CA ARG A 157 -5.39 5.19 -14.65
C ARG A 157 -5.09 5.05 -13.17
N LEU A 158 -6.06 5.43 -12.32
CA LEU A 158 -5.92 5.37 -10.86
C LEU A 158 -7.00 4.48 -10.24
N VAL A 159 -6.60 3.74 -9.19
CA VAL A 159 -7.51 3.03 -8.28
C VAL A 159 -7.28 3.57 -6.87
N LEU A 160 -8.26 4.23 -6.28
CA LEU A 160 -8.12 5.01 -5.03
C LEU A 160 -9.09 4.55 -3.93
N PRO A 161 -8.96 3.35 -3.35
CA PRO A 161 -9.76 2.97 -2.19
C PRO A 161 -9.31 3.72 -0.93
N GLY A 162 -10.27 4.09 -0.08
CA GLY A 162 -10.00 4.67 1.24
C GLY A 162 -9.29 6.02 1.22
N ILE A 163 -9.83 7.00 0.50
CA ILE A 163 -9.26 8.35 0.39
C ILE A 163 -9.43 9.11 1.72
N PRO A 164 -8.35 9.54 2.40
CA PRO A 164 -8.41 10.19 3.72
C PRO A 164 -8.75 11.70 3.60
N TYR A 165 -9.80 12.02 2.84
CA TYR A 165 -10.24 13.39 2.59
C TYR A 165 -10.80 14.03 3.85
N ARG A 166 -10.22 15.16 4.25
CA ARG A 166 -10.63 15.99 5.37
C ARG A 166 -10.37 17.46 5.05
N VAL A 167 -11.21 18.35 5.55
CA VAL A 167 -11.12 19.79 5.31
C VAL A 167 -11.31 20.60 6.59
N GLY A 168 -10.92 21.87 6.58
CA GLY A 168 -11.18 22.81 7.65
C GLY A 168 -10.65 22.39 9.00
N GLU A 169 -11.44 22.60 10.06
CA GLU A 169 -11.04 22.33 11.44
C GLU A 169 -10.84 20.83 11.73
N GLU A 170 -11.58 19.94 11.04
CA GLU A 170 -11.37 18.50 11.18
C GLU A 170 -9.96 18.10 10.72
N ARG A 171 -9.52 18.56 9.56
CA ARG A 171 -8.17 18.30 9.04
C ARG A 171 -7.09 18.82 9.98
N LYS A 172 -7.29 20.05 10.52
CA LYS A 172 -6.39 20.67 11.47
C LYS A 172 -6.27 19.86 12.77
N ALA A 173 -7.40 19.46 13.34
CA ALA A 173 -7.41 18.63 14.56
C ALA A 173 -6.70 17.29 14.36
N LEU A 174 -6.89 16.63 13.20
CA LEU A 174 -6.19 15.39 12.88
C LEU A 174 -4.69 15.61 12.66
N TYR A 175 -4.29 16.74 12.06
CA TYR A 175 -2.88 17.12 11.98
C TYR A 175 -2.24 17.25 13.37
N GLU A 176 -2.86 18.00 14.28
CA GLU A 176 -2.39 18.19 15.66
C GLU A 176 -2.33 16.86 16.43
N GLN A 177 -3.25 15.96 16.16
CA GLN A 177 -3.31 14.64 16.80
C GLN A 177 -2.25 13.67 16.31
N TYR A 178 -2.03 13.55 14.99
CA TYR A 178 -1.25 12.47 14.37
C TYR A 178 0.09 12.91 13.78
N ALA A 179 0.25 14.18 13.35
CA ALA A 179 1.47 14.67 12.74
C ALA A 179 2.51 15.11 13.78
N ARG A 180 2.81 14.22 14.71
CA ARG A 180 3.76 14.45 15.81
C ARG A 180 4.54 13.19 16.15
N PRO A 181 5.78 13.32 16.63
CA PRO A 181 6.57 12.18 17.08
C PRO A 181 5.82 11.33 18.12
N SER A 182 5.93 10.02 17.95
CA SER A 182 5.52 9.04 18.95
C SER A 182 6.77 8.31 19.41
N GLU A 183 7.11 8.43 20.70
CA GLU A 183 8.27 7.77 21.28
C GLU A 183 7.87 6.40 21.82
N LEU A 184 8.75 5.41 21.58
CA LEU A 184 8.60 4.11 22.22
C LEU A 184 8.69 4.26 23.74
N GLN A 185 7.76 3.68 24.46
CA GLN A 185 7.77 3.65 25.90
C GLN A 185 8.54 2.43 26.40
N GLU A 186 9.35 2.59 27.45
CA GLU A 186 10.15 1.49 28.02
C GLU A 186 9.30 0.31 28.48
N ASP A 187 8.06 0.57 28.92
CA ASP A 187 7.09 -0.45 29.32
C ASP A 187 6.41 -1.16 28.14
N GLY A 188 6.68 -0.74 26.89
CA GLY A 188 6.11 -1.29 25.67
C GLY A 188 4.64 -0.95 25.44
N SER A 189 4.03 -0.04 26.21
CA SER A 189 2.60 0.25 26.17
C SER A 189 2.11 0.66 24.77
N ASN A 190 2.82 1.56 24.09
CA ASN A 190 2.45 1.99 22.73
C ASN A 190 2.66 0.90 21.68
N ALA A 191 3.65 0.02 21.83
CA ALA A 191 3.79 -1.14 20.96
C ALA A 191 2.61 -2.12 21.14
N MET A 192 2.10 -2.25 22.39
CA MET A 192 0.92 -3.07 22.65
C MET A 192 -0.38 -2.47 22.09
N GLU A 193 -0.48 -1.15 21.93
CA GLU A 193 -1.59 -0.52 21.19
C GLU A 193 -1.55 -0.87 19.70
N VAL A 194 -0.38 -0.82 19.07
CA VAL A 194 -0.17 -1.24 17.68
C VAL A 194 -0.45 -2.73 17.51
N TRP A 195 -0.03 -3.58 18.49
CA TRP A 195 -0.35 -5.01 18.50
C TRP A 195 -1.86 -5.24 18.54
N ARG A 196 -2.58 -4.54 19.44
CA ARG A 196 -4.03 -4.66 19.54
C ARG A 196 -4.70 -4.34 18.22
N PHE A 197 -4.33 -3.25 17.59
CA PHE A 197 -4.89 -2.83 16.30
C PHE A 197 -4.65 -3.86 15.19
N TRP A 198 -3.40 -4.28 14.95
CA TRP A 198 -3.06 -5.15 13.83
C TRP A 198 -3.32 -6.64 14.09
N VAL A 199 -3.28 -7.07 15.34
CA VAL A 199 -3.31 -8.50 15.69
C VAL A 199 -4.59 -8.87 16.40
N THR A 200 -4.95 -8.18 17.49
CA THR A 200 -6.11 -8.55 18.30
C THR A 200 -7.43 -8.18 17.62
N GLU A 201 -7.50 -6.99 17.02
CA GLU A 201 -8.70 -6.43 16.37
C GLU A 201 -8.71 -6.63 14.85
N ARG A 202 -7.81 -7.45 14.31
CA ARG A 202 -7.78 -7.78 12.89
C ARG A 202 -9.08 -8.41 12.42
N HIS A 203 -9.36 -8.33 11.11
CA HIS A 203 -10.48 -9.08 10.53
C HIS A 203 -10.36 -10.57 10.88
N PRO A 204 -11.45 -11.27 11.26
CA PRO A 204 -11.40 -12.67 11.71
C PRO A 204 -10.72 -13.63 10.71
N ASP A 205 -10.92 -13.39 9.42
CA ASP A 205 -10.37 -14.24 8.36
C ASP A 205 -8.91 -13.87 7.97
N VAL A 206 -8.37 -12.77 8.47
CA VAL A 206 -6.93 -12.47 8.36
C VAL A 206 -6.18 -13.34 9.35
N SER A 207 -5.19 -14.10 8.88
CA SER A 207 -4.43 -15.00 9.76
C SER A 207 -3.69 -14.23 10.84
N LEU A 208 -3.48 -14.89 12.01
CA LEU A 208 -2.67 -14.33 13.09
C LEU A 208 -1.27 -13.92 12.60
N GLN A 209 -0.69 -14.76 11.72
CA GLN A 209 0.63 -14.51 11.13
C GLN A 209 0.65 -13.24 10.28
N ARG A 210 -0.42 -12.99 9.52
CA ARG A 210 -0.54 -11.78 8.68
C ARG A 210 -0.70 -10.54 9.53
N GLY A 211 -1.53 -10.58 10.57
CA GLY A 211 -1.65 -9.48 11.54
C GLY A 211 -0.32 -9.18 12.23
N ALA A 212 0.41 -10.23 12.66
CA ALA A 212 1.74 -10.06 13.24
C ALA A 212 2.76 -9.46 12.25
N SER A 213 2.65 -9.80 10.95
CA SER A 213 3.48 -9.18 9.90
C SER A 213 3.22 -7.68 9.79
N HIS A 214 1.96 -7.24 9.79
CA HIS A 214 1.60 -5.82 9.80
C HIS A 214 2.10 -5.08 11.06
N PHE A 215 2.02 -5.73 12.22
CA PHE A 215 2.56 -5.18 13.46
C PHE A 215 4.06 -4.92 13.37
N VAL A 216 4.84 -5.91 12.89
CA VAL A 216 6.29 -5.76 12.72
C VAL A 216 6.62 -4.67 11.71
N ASP A 217 5.90 -4.63 10.59
CA ASP A 217 6.08 -3.64 9.53
C ASP A 217 5.80 -2.21 10.03
N HIS A 218 4.73 -2.03 10.83
CA HIS A 218 4.43 -0.76 11.49
C HIS A 218 5.56 -0.31 12.43
N LEU A 219 6.05 -1.20 13.28
CA LEU A 219 7.14 -0.87 14.21
C LEU A 219 8.45 -0.55 13.49
N GLN A 220 8.66 -1.14 12.30
CA GLN A 220 9.87 -0.89 11.50
C GLN A 220 9.98 0.57 11.02
N SER A 221 8.86 1.30 10.84
CA SER A 221 8.90 2.73 10.52
C SER A 221 9.49 3.58 11.66
N GLY A 222 9.53 3.06 12.89
CA GLY A 222 10.20 3.67 14.03
C GLY A 222 9.87 5.15 14.22
N PRO A 223 10.88 6.04 14.30
CA PRO A 223 10.66 7.46 14.53
C PRO A 223 10.00 8.19 13.35
N TYR A 224 9.93 7.55 12.17
CA TYR A 224 9.36 8.14 10.95
C TYR A 224 7.86 7.84 10.78
N ALA A 225 7.28 7.01 11.63
CA ALA A 225 5.89 6.54 11.50
C ALA A 225 4.86 7.67 11.33
N TRP A 226 5.08 8.83 11.95
CA TRP A 226 4.21 9.99 11.90
C TRP A 226 4.40 10.90 10.67
N TRP A 227 5.51 10.77 9.92
CA TRP A 227 5.87 11.70 8.84
C TRP A 227 4.85 11.76 7.72
N ALA A 228 4.29 10.62 7.34
CA ALA A 228 3.27 10.62 6.31
C ALA A 228 1.91 11.18 6.78
N TYR A 229 1.62 11.21 8.08
CA TYR A 229 0.48 11.97 8.61
C TYR A 229 0.68 13.47 8.44
N HIS A 230 1.91 13.98 8.59
CA HIS A 230 2.25 15.35 8.22
C HIS A 230 1.90 15.59 6.74
N SER A 231 2.34 14.73 5.84
CA SER A 231 2.06 14.86 4.41
C SER A 231 0.56 14.83 4.09
N VAL A 232 -0.19 13.90 4.70
CA VAL A 232 -1.63 13.70 4.47
C VAL A 232 -2.45 14.90 4.95
N PHE A 233 -2.24 15.34 6.20
CA PHE A 233 -3.09 16.38 6.79
C PHE A 233 -2.62 17.81 6.46
N SER A 234 -1.46 18.01 5.83
CA SER A 234 -1.07 19.27 5.21
C SER A 234 -1.45 19.36 3.72
N TYR A 235 -1.90 18.27 3.09
CA TYR A 235 -2.24 18.23 1.67
C TYR A 235 -3.57 18.92 1.38
N PRO A 236 -3.58 19.93 0.49
CA PRO A 236 -4.81 20.64 0.13
C PRO A 236 -5.62 19.84 -0.91
N ALA A 237 -6.17 18.71 -0.49
CA ALA A 237 -6.83 17.74 -1.37
C ALA A 237 -8.00 18.36 -2.15
N GLU A 238 -8.71 19.33 -1.55
CA GLU A 238 -9.79 20.10 -2.17
C GLU A 238 -9.35 20.89 -3.40
N GLU A 239 -8.07 21.30 -3.46
CA GLU A 239 -7.50 22.03 -4.59
C GLU A 239 -6.80 21.09 -5.58
N ARG A 240 -6.26 19.96 -5.10
CA ARG A 240 -5.42 19.06 -5.89
C ARG A 240 -6.21 17.99 -6.64
N LEU A 241 -7.21 17.35 -6.00
CA LEU A 241 -8.02 16.31 -6.62
C LEU A 241 -8.73 16.76 -7.90
N PRO A 242 -9.27 18.01 -8.02
CA PRO A 242 -9.85 18.49 -9.27
C PRO A 242 -8.87 18.63 -10.43
N LEU A 243 -7.55 18.56 -10.18
CA LEU A 243 -6.52 18.63 -11.22
C LEU A 243 -6.19 17.26 -11.83
N VAL A 244 -6.61 16.16 -11.21
CA VAL A 244 -6.48 14.80 -11.76
C VAL A 244 -7.32 14.72 -13.04
N ARG A 245 -6.68 14.30 -14.13
CA ARG A 245 -7.28 14.20 -15.48
C ARG A 245 -7.49 12.77 -15.95
N GLN A 246 -6.77 11.85 -15.33
CA GLN A 246 -6.83 10.42 -15.64
C GLN A 246 -8.15 9.83 -15.12
N PRO A 247 -8.66 8.77 -15.76
CA PRO A 247 -9.79 8.01 -15.23
C PRO A 247 -9.47 7.42 -13.85
N VAL A 248 -10.42 7.50 -12.92
CA VAL A 248 -10.27 7.06 -11.53
C VAL A 248 -11.36 6.05 -11.17
N LEU A 249 -10.95 4.94 -10.57
CA LEU A 249 -11.84 4.02 -9.86
C LEU A 249 -11.71 4.26 -8.35
N VAL A 250 -12.83 4.38 -7.66
CA VAL A 250 -12.90 4.44 -6.20
C VAL A 250 -13.66 3.21 -5.69
N PRO A 251 -12.97 2.10 -5.38
CA PRO A 251 -13.55 1.00 -4.62
C PRO A 251 -13.83 1.49 -3.19
N ASN A 252 -15.11 1.67 -2.85
CA ASN A 252 -15.52 2.22 -1.57
C ASN A 252 -15.84 1.10 -0.59
N THR A 253 -14.90 0.75 0.28
CA THR A 253 -15.04 -0.30 1.29
C THR A 253 -15.63 0.24 2.58
N HIS A 254 -16.18 -0.65 3.40
CA HIS A 254 -16.69 -0.29 4.73
C HIS A 254 -15.53 0.12 5.66
N GLY A 255 -15.69 1.24 6.36
CA GLY A 255 -14.71 1.72 7.33
C GLY A 255 -14.80 3.24 7.58
N ASN A 256 -13.84 3.74 8.34
CA ASN A 256 -13.78 5.14 8.76
C ASN A 256 -13.49 6.14 7.64
N LEU A 257 -13.16 5.68 6.44
CA LEU A 257 -12.93 6.52 5.25
C LEU A 257 -14.02 6.34 4.17
N GLN A 258 -15.10 5.62 4.48
CA GLN A 258 -16.17 5.34 3.53
C GLN A 258 -16.84 6.63 3.01
N GLU A 259 -17.29 7.51 3.90
CA GLU A 259 -17.90 8.79 3.53
C GLU A 259 -16.87 9.76 2.95
N GLN A 260 -15.65 9.77 3.48
CA GLN A 260 -14.56 10.60 2.99
C GLN A 260 -14.20 10.28 1.54
N SER A 261 -14.20 9.00 1.19
CA SER A 261 -13.97 8.55 -0.18
C SER A 261 -15.09 9.02 -1.13
N ARG A 262 -16.35 9.00 -0.68
CA ARG A 262 -17.49 9.52 -1.46
C ARG A 262 -17.38 11.04 -1.68
N GLU A 263 -17.03 11.77 -0.63
CA GLU A 263 -16.85 13.23 -0.74
C GLU A 263 -15.67 13.59 -1.65
N ALA A 264 -14.52 12.88 -1.51
CA ALA A 264 -13.38 13.07 -2.38
C ALA A 264 -13.71 12.75 -3.85
N ALA A 265 -14.49 11.70 -4.10
CA ALA A 265 -14.89 11.32 -5.46
C ALA A 265 -15.65 12.43 -6.19
N LYS A 266 -16.42 13.27 -5.48
CA LYS A 266 -17.12 14.41 -6.08
C LYS A 266 -16.20 15.49 -6.66
N LEU A 267 -14.93 15.50 -6.26
CA LEU A 267 -13.91 16.43 -6.73
C LEU A 267 -13.19 15.93 -8.00
N LEU A 268 -13.28 14.64 -8.30
CA LEU A 268 -12.64 14.01 -9.45
C LEU A 268 -13.50 14.17 -10.71
N LYS A 269 -12.85 14.40 -11.87
CA LYS A 269 -13.57 14.71 -13.14
C LYS A 269 -14.08 13.46 -13.86
N ASP A 270 -13.28 12.42 -13.89
CA ASP A 270 -13.61 11.15 -14.53
C ASP A 270 -13.48 10.04 -13.48
N VAL A 271 -14.58 9.74 -12.80
CA VAL A 271 -14.59 8.85 -11.65
C VAL A 271 -15.72 7.84 -11.71
N ARG A 272 -15.38 6.59 -11.41
CA ARG A 272 -16.33 5.50 -11.15
C ARG A 272 -16.22 5.09 -9.70
N VAL A 273 -17.29 5.18 -8.93
CA VAL A 273 -17.37 4.65 -7.55
C VAL A 273 -18.02 3.28 -7.58
N VAL A 274 -17.40 2.30 -6.91
CA VAL A 274 -17.95 0.95 -6.74
C VAL A 274 -18.04 0.66 -5.26
N GLU A 275 -19.28 0.55 -4.76
CA GLU A 275 -19.53 0.22 -3.36
C GLU A 275 -19.20 -1.27 -3.09
N MET A 276 -18.31 -1.51 -2.14
CA MET A 276 -17.83 -2.83 -1.69
C MET A 276 -17.98 -2.93 -0.17
N LEU A 277 -19.17 -2.61 0.34
CA LEU A 277 -19.44 -2.40 1.77
C LEU A 277 -19.37 -3.68 2.63
N ASP A 278 -19.31 -4.82 2.01
CA ASP A 278 -19.04 -6.11 2.65
C ASP A 278 -17.53 -6.37 2.85
N LEU A 279 -16.66 -5.54 2.27
CA LEU A 279 -15.23 -5.52 2.55
C LEU A 279 -14.89 -4.42 3.55
N SER A 280 -14.10 -4.75 4.57
CA SER A 280 -13.64 -3.84 5.61
C SER A 280 -12.13 -3.93 5.82
N HIS A 281 -11.67 -3.87 7.05
CA HIS A 281 -10.27 -4.16 7.39
C HIS A 281 -9.86 -5.53 6.85
N GLY A 282 -8.81 -5.59 6.08
CA GLY A 282 -8.38 -6.81 5.39
C GLY A 282 -8.86 -6.91 3.93
N ALA A 283 -9.40 -5.84 3.35
CA ALA A 283 -9.80 -5.81 1.93
C ALA A 283 -8.66 -6.22 0.98
N PHE A 284 -7.41 -5.93 1.33
CA PHE A 284 -6.21 -6.32 0.58
C PHE A 284 -5.65 -7.70 0.94
N ASP A 285 -6.16 -8.33 1.99
CA ASP A 285 -5.84 -9.69 2.39
C ASP A 285 -6.99 -10.63 1.97
N VAL A 286 -8.07 -10.67 2.73
CA VAL A 286 -9.20 -11.61 2.47
C VAL A 286 -10.09 -11.19 1.29
N GLY A 287 -10.11 -9.91 0.92
CA GLY A 287 -10.84 -9.36 -0.23
C GLY A 287 -9.99 -9.16 -1.48
N ALA A 288 -8.72 -9.58 -1.46
CA ALA A 288 -7.74 -9.28 -2.49
C ALA A 288 -8.19 -9.67 -3.90
N ASP A 289 -8.72 -10.87 -4.10
CA ASP A 289 -9.19 -11.35 -5.40
C ASP A 289 -10.37 -10.53 -5.93
N ARG A 290 -11.31 -10.14 -5.07
CA ARG A 290 -12.46 -9.32 -5.47
C ARG A 290 -12.03 -7.90 -5.84
N LEU A 291 -11.17 -7.31 -5.03
CA LEU A 291 -10.61 -5.99 -5.32
C LEU A 291 -9.79 -6.01 -6.61
N ALA A 292 -8.99 -7.06 -6.83
CA ALA A 292 -8.24 -7.27 -8.06
C ALA A 292 -9.16 -7.39 -9.28
N ASN A 293 -10.26 -8.12 -9.18
CA ASN A 293 -11.21 -8.27 -10.28
C ASN A 293 -11.88 -6.93 -10.65
N VAL A 294 -12.35 -6.17 -9.66
CA VAL A 294 -12.94 -4.84 -9.89
C VAL A 294 -11.90 -3.87 -10.46
N SER A 295 -10.65 -3.92 -9.97
CA SER A 295 -9.56 -3.11 -10.50
C SER A 295 -9.24 -3.49 -11.94
N ARG A 296 -9.12 -4.78 -12.25
CA ARG A 296 -8.82 -5.28 -13.61
C ARG A 296 -9.91 -4.89 -14.59
N GLU A 297 -11.18 -5.06 -14.25
CA GLU A 297 -12.32 -4.65 -15.09
C GLU A 297 -12.23 -3.17 -15.50
N PHE A 298 -11.76 -2.31 -14.61
CA PHE A 298 -11.60 -0.89 -14.89
C PHE A 298 -10.29 -0.59 -15.64
N LEU A 299 -9.18 -1.20 -15.24
CA LEU A 299 -7.87 -0.92 -15.83
C LEU A 299 -7.73 -1.43 -17.27
N ASP A 300 -8.51 -2.43 -17.68
CA ASP A 300 -8.45 -3.07 -18.99
C ASP A 300 -9.39 -2.43 -20.05
N GLN A 301 -10.10 -1.37 -19.67
CA GLN A 301 -10.88 -0.56 -20.60
C GLN A 301 -9.96 0.37 -21.40
#